data_5205ea6acd30f2aaf46d8b79860f3f28
#
_entry.id   5205ea6acd30f2aaf46d8b79860f3f28
#
_cell.length_a   1.000
_cell.length_b   1.000
_cell.length_c   1.000
_cell.angle_alpha   90.00
_cell.angle_beta   90.00
_cell.angle_gamma   90.00
#
_symmetry.space_group_name_H-M   'P 1'
#
loop_
_entity.id
_entity.type
_entity.pdbx_description
1 polymer ?
#
loop_
_entity_poly.entity_id
_entity_poly.type
_entity_poly.pdbx_seq_one_letter_code
_entity_poly.pdbx_strand_id
1 'polypeptide(L)'
;MATRALNAALTEALEDGVDYDDLMNVRMDDGGQVSLLSANTMRMNALAERAGDAALRKLETVSAQKVDVPLGAALGLTLLAGSGPRIPISIVPVGSVQTDFETEFEACGINQTRHKVYLQLSASIRIVIPTGAKTTNVSANMLVAESIIIGKVPESFVGYNLNPDELNMVP
;
A
#
# COMPACT_ATOMS: atom_id res chain seq x y z
N MET A 1 -13.80 -4.53 -9.11
CA MET A 1 -13.04 -5.11 -10.24
C MET A 1 -11.71 -4.41 -10.40
N ALA A 2 -11.65 -3.09 -10.62
CA ALA A 2 -10.39 -2.37 -10.81
C ALA A 2 -9.40 -2.52 -9.65
N THR A 3 -9.83 -2.38 -8.38
CA THR A 3 -8.96 -2.62 -7.21
C THR A 3 -8.41 -4.05 -7.16
N ARG A 4 -9.20 -5.05 -7.59
CA ARG A 4 -8.70 -6.44 -7.69
C ARG A 4 -7.63 -6.58 -8.77
N ALA A 5 -7.76 -5.85 -9.87
CA ALA A 5 -6.75 -5.82 -10.93
C ALA A 5 -5.43 -5.22 -10.42
N LEU A 6 -5.50 -4.11 -9.66
CA LEU A 6 -4.31 -3.52 -9.03
C LEU A 6 -3.66 -4.47 -8.01
N ASN A 7 -4.45 -5.11 -7.15
CA ASN A 7 -3.90 -6.09 -6.20
C ASN A 7 -3.25 -7.29 -6.92
N ALA A 8 -3.88 -7.80 -7.99
CA ALA A 8 -3.30 -8.88 -8.79
C ALA A 8 -2.00 -8.45 -9.50
N ALA A 9 -1.89 -7.18 -9.88
CA ALA A 9 -0.68 -6.62 -10.47
C ALA A 9 0.46 -6.51 -9.44
N LEU A 10 0.15 -6.07 -8.21
CA LEU A 10 1.11 -6.05 -7.11
C LEU A 10 1.61 -7.47 -6.80
N THR A 11 0.72 -8.44 -6.70
CA THR A 11 1.10 -9.85 -6.48
C THR A 11 2.02 -10.34 -7.60
N GLU A 12 1.67 -10.11 -8.88
CA GLU A 12 2.49 -10.50 -10.04
C GLU A 12 3.87 -9.84 -10.02
N ALA A 13 3.95 -8.56 -9.66
CA ALA A 13 5.23 -7.85 -9.57
C ALA A 13 6.17 -8.40 -8.49
N LEU A 14 5.61 -9.07 -7.48
CA LEU A 14 6.33 -9.65 -6.34
C LEU A 14 6.55 -11.17 -6.44
N GLU A 15 6.07 -11.83 -7.52
CA GLU A 15 6.19 -13.30 -7.69
C GLU A 15 7.64 -13.80 -7.68
N ASP A 16 8.60 -12.98 -8.16
CA ASP A 16 10.03 -13.33 -8.17
C ASP A 16 10.67 -13.27 -6.78
N GLY A 17 9.92 -12.85 -5.78
CA GLY A 17 10.43 -12.55 -4.45
C GLY A 17 11.18 -11.22 -4.42
N VAL A 18 10.94 -10.43 -3.39
CA VAL A 18 11.67 -9.18 -3.12
C VAL A 18 12.04 -9.19 -1.65
N ASP A 19 13.32 -9.26 -1.38
CA ASP A 19 13.82 -9.19 -0.01
C ASP A 19 14.05 -7.75 0.42
N TYR A 20 14.08 -7.54 1.75
CA TYR A 20 14.34 -6.21 2.32
C TYR A 20 15.69 -5.64 1.84
N ASP A 21 16.71 -6.48 1.74
CA ASP A 21 18.06 -6.09 1.30
C ASP A 21 18.14 -5.75 -0.20
N ASP A 22 17.15 -6.15 -1.00
CA ASP A 22 17.02 -5.69 -2.38
C ASP A 22 16.61 -4.23 -2.47
N LEU A 23 15.75 -3.80 -1.56
CA LEU A 23 15.17 -2.45 -1.56
C LEU A 23 15.92 -1.47 -0.67
N MET A 24 16.60 -1.96 0.38
CA MET A 24 17.26 -1.13 1.38
C MET A 24 18.69 -1.55 1.60
N ASN A 25 19.60 -0.59 1.57
CA ASN A 25 21.00 -0.79 1.93
C ASN A 25 21.18 -0.46 3.43
N VAL A 26 21.62 -1.45 4.19
CA VAL A 26 21.90 -1.31 5.61
C VAL A 26 23.40 -1.23 5.82
N ARG A 27 23.87 -0.17 6.46
CA ARG A 27 25.28 -0.06 6.90
C ARG A 27 25.34 -0.15 8.41
N MET A 28 26.26 -0.96 8.88
CA MET A 28 26.54 -1.12 10.31
C MET A 28 27.82 -0.35 10.67
N ASP A 29 27.90 0.11 11.91
CA ASP A 29 29.12 0.66 12.49
C ASP A 29 30.06 -0.45 12.99
N ASP A 30 31.23 -0.07 13.49
CA ASP A 30 32.21 -1.01 14.06
C ASP A 30 31.69 -1.78 15.29
N GLY A 31 30.61 -1.33 15.88
CA GLY A 31 29.91 -1.96 16.99
C GLY A 31 28.78 -2.90 16.56
N GLY A 32 28.56 -3.09 15.25
CA GLY A 32 27.49 -3.92 14.70
C GLY A 32 26.12 -3.29 14.78
N GLN A 33 26.02 -1.96 14.94
CA GLN A 33 24.76 -1.23 14.93
C GLN A 33 24.46 -0.63 13.57
N VAL A 34 23.18 -0.52 13.24
CA VAL A 34 22.74 0.18 12.03
C VAL A 34 23.08 1.67 12.16
N SER A 35 24.03 2.12 11.38
CA SER A 35 24.48 3.53 11.31
C SER A 35 23.81 4.31 10.19
N LEU A 36 23.44 3.63 9.11
CA LEU A 36 22.76 4.23 7.95
C LEU A 36 21.82 3.22 7.32
N LEU A 37 20.61 3.69 7.04
CA LEU A 37 19.64 3.00 6.21
C LEU A 37 19.36 3.87 4.98
N SER A 38 19.58 3.33 3.79
CA SER A 38 19.35 4.07 2.54
C SER A 38 18.59 3.22 1.53
N ALA A 39 17.69 3.86 0.79
CA ALA A 39 16.93 3.19 -0.25
C ALA A 39 17.81 2.84 -1.46
N ASN A 40 17.63 1.63 -2.00
CA ASN A 40 18.15 1.25 -3.30
C ASN A 40 17.19 1.72 -4.39
N THR A 41 17.29 3.00 -4.75
CA THR A 41 16.34 3.65 -5.66
C THR A 41 16.28 2.99 -7.04
N MET A 42 17.39 2.39 -7.50
CA MET A 42 17.41 1.67 -8.77
C MET A 42 16.50 0.43 -8.73
N ARG A 43 16.61 -0.39 -7.68
CA ARG A 43 15.77 -1.56 -7.49
C ARG A 43 14.31 -1.19 -7.25
N MET A 44 14.08 -0.17 -6.44
CA MET A 44 12.73 0.35 -6.18
C MET A 44 12.07 0.83 -7.47
N ASN A 45 12.77 1.62 -8.29
CA ASN A 45 12.23 2.09 -9.56
C ASN A 45 11.94 0.94 -10.54
N ALA A 46 12.80 -0.07 -10.62
CA ALA A 46 12.56 -1.24 -11.45
C ALA A 46 11.32 -2.04 -10.98
N LEU A 47 11.12 -2.17 -9.68
CA LEU A 47 9.92 -2.80 -9.12
C LEU A 47 8.67 -1.96 -9.40
N ALA A 48 8.76 -0.63 -9.24
CA ALA A 48 7.68 0.30 -9.55
C ALA A 48 7.24 0.20 -11.02
N GLU A 49 8.18 0.17 -11.95
CA GLU A 49 7.92 0.01 -13.39
C GLU A 49 7.20 -1.32 -13.66
N ARG A 50 7.72 -2.43 -13.15
CA ARG A 50 7.08 -3.76 -13.30
C ARG A 50 5.65 -3.77 -12.77
N ALA A 51 5.43 -3.20 -11.59
CA ALA A 51 4.10 -3.14 -10.97
C ALA A 51 3.15 -2.24 -11.76
N GLY A 52 3.62 -1.10 -12.26
CA GLY A 52 2.85 -0.18 -13.11
C GLY A 52 2.42 -0.83 -14.44
N ASP A 53 3.35 -1.51 -15.10
CA ASP A 53 3.06 -2.23 -16.36
C ASP A 53 2.08 -3.39 -16.13
N ALA A 54 2.26 -4.16 -15.07
CA ALA A 54 1.33 -5.23 -14.71
C ALA A 54 -0.07 -4.67 -14.42
N ALA A 55 -0.15 -3.54 -13.70
CA ALA A 55 -1.41 -2.88 -13.39
C ALA A 55 -2.13 -2.39 -14.65
N LEU A 56 -1.38 -1.79 -15.60
CA LEU A 56 -1.95 -1.33 -16.85
C LEU A 56 -2.56 -2.50 -17.64
N ARG A 57 -1.80 -3.59 -17.83
CA ARG A 57 -2.29 -4.80 -18.51
C ARG A 57 -3.53 -5.39 -17.85
N LYS A 58 -3.56 -5.48 -16.52
CA LYS A 58 -4.72 -5.99 -15.76
C LYS A 58 -5.94 -5.08 -15.90
N LEU A 59 -5.74 -3.76 -15.85
CA LEU A 59 -6.83 -2.80 -16.03
C LEU A 59 -7.38 -2.82 -17.46
N GLU A 60 -6.55 -2.97 -18.49
CA GLU A 60 -6.98 -3.13 -19.87
C GLU A 60 -7.82 -4.41 -20.05
N THR A 61 -7.43 -5.50 -19.41
CA THR A 61 -8.21 -6.75 -19.42
C THR A 61 -9.58 -6.56 -18.79
N VAL A 62 -9.67 -5.80 -17.68
CA VAL A 62 -10.95 -5.47 -17.05
C VAL A 62 -11.79 -4.56 -17.94
N SER A 63 -11.15 -3.62 -18.65
CA SER A 63 -11.86 -2.69 -19.56
C SER A 63 -12.50 -3.38 -20.75
N ALA A 64 -11.91 -4.47 -21.21
CA ALA A 64 -12.48 -5.27 -22.30
C ALA A 64 -13.76 -6.03 -21.89
N GLN A 65 -14.02 -6.15 -20.58
CA GLN A 65 -15.19 -6.86 -20.05
C GLN A 65 -16.35 -5.88 -19.79
N LYS A 66 -17.47 -6.11 -20.45
CA LYS A 66 -18.73 -5.44 -20.11
C LYS A 66 -19.35 -6.13 -18.89
N VAL A 67 -19.71 -5.35 -17.91
CA VAL A 67 -20.35 -5.85 -16.69
C VAL A 67 -21.81 -5.41 -16.70
N ASP A 68 -22.72 -6.37 -16.71
CA ASP A 68 -24.16 -6.08 -16.64
C ASP A 68 -24.58 -5.87 -15.18
N VAL A 69 -25.08 -4.68 -14.87
CA VAL A 69 -25.52 -4.30 -13.52
C VAL A 69 -27.01 -3.97 -13.54
N PRO A 70 -27.81 -4.46 -12.57
CA PRO A 70 -29.21 -4.07 -12.43
C PRO A 70 -29.37 -2.55 -12.32
N LEU A 71 -30.36 -1.97 -12.98
CA LEU A 71 -30.59 -0.52 -13.03
C LEU A 71 -30.74 0.08 -11.63
N GLY A 72 -31.39 -0.62 -10.71
CA GLY A 72 -31.56 -0.17 -9.32
C GLY A 72 -30.22 0.01 -8.58
N ALA A 73 -29.26 -0.88 -8.83
CA ALA A 73 -27.91 -0.75 -8.29
C ALA A 73 -27.12 0.41 -8.95
N ALA A 74 -27.29 0.61 -10.24
CA ALA A 74 -26.63 1.70 -10.98
C ALA A 74 -27.16 3.09 -10.56
N LEU A 75 -28.40 3.19 -10.12
CA LEU A 75 -29.00 4.41 -9.59
C LEU A 75 -28.69 4.65 -8.10
N GLY A 76 -27.98 3.73 -7.43
CA GLY A 76 -27.67 3.85 -6.01
C GLY A 76 -28.85 3.65 -5.07
N LEU A 77 -29.94 3.07 -5.55
CA LEU A 77 -31.14 2.80 -4.76
C LEU A 77 -31.00 1.48 -4.01
N THR A 78 -30.67 1.52 -2.74
CA THR A 78 -30.37 0.33 -1.89
C THR A 78 -31.51 -0.68 -1.88
N LEU A 79 -32.75 -0.19 -1.82
CA LEU A 79 -33.97 -1.03 -1.84
C LEU A 79 -34.23 -1.73 -3.18
N LEU A 80 -33.69 -1.20 -4.28
CA LEU A 80 -33.85 -1.70 -5.64
C LEU A 80 -32.57 -2.25 -6.25
N ALA A 81 -31.52 -2.44 -5.44
CA ALA A 81 -30.18 -2.79 -5.91
C ALA A 81 -30.13 -4.07 -6.77
N GLY A 82 -31.04 -5.03 -6.54
CA GLY A 82 -31.15 -6.26 -7.33
C GLY A 82 -32.21 -6.22 -8.42
N SER A 83 -32.95 -5.11 -8.60
CA SER A 83 -34.13 -4.99 -9.45
C SER A 83 -33.91 -4.15 -10.69
N GLY A 84 -34.70 -4.43 -11.72
CA GLY A 84 -34.71 -3.71 -12.98
C GLY A 84 -33.91 -4.37 -14.10
N PRO A 85 -33.97 -3.83 -15.33
CA PRO A 85 -33.22 -4.34 -16.46
C PRO A 85 -31.71 -4.21 -16.20
N ARG A 86 -30.96 -5.15 -16.73
CA ARG A 86 -29.48 -5.09 -16.67
C ARG A 86 -28.96 -4.13 -17.70
N ILE A 87 -28.10 -3.22 -17.28
CA ILE A 87 -27.45 -2.24 -18.15
C ILE A 87 -25.94 -2.55 -18.22
N PRO A 88 -25.34 -2.49 -19.41
CA PRO A 88 -23.91 -2.71 -19.57
C PRO A 88 -23.13 -1.53 -18.99
N ILE A 89 -22.18 -1.83 -18.13
CA ILE A 89 -21.21 -0.88 -17.59
C ILE A 89 -19.84 -1.22 -18.15
N SER A 90 -19.13 -0.20 -18.66
CA SER A 90 -17.73 -0.31 -19.07
C SER A 90 -16.84 0.45 -18.12
N ILE A 91 -15.70 -0.14 -17.77
CA ILE A 91 -14.65 0.49 -16.96
C ILE A 91 -13.47 0.75 -17.89
N VAL A 92 -13.07 2.00 -18.04
CA VAL A 92 -11.98 2.39 -18.93
C VAL A 92 -10.89 3.06 -18.10
N PRO A 93 -9.63 2.58 -18.13
CA PRO A 93 -8.53 3.29 -17.52
C PRO A 93 -8.34 4.64 -18.23
N VAL A 94 -8.00 5.68 -17.46
CA VAL A 94 -7.79 7.04 -17.97
C VAL A 94 -6.43 7.53 -17.49
N GLY A 95 -5.54 7.83 -18.42
CA GLY A 95 -4.18 8.27 -18.11
C GLY A 95 -3.25 7.11 -17.76
N SER A 96 -2.26 7.39 -16.93
CA SER A 96 -1.23 6.44 -16.47
C SER A 96 -1.55 5.87 -15.09
N VAL A 97 -0.97 4.73 -14.81
CA VAL A 97 -0.87 4.20 -13.44
C VAL A 97 0.29 4.92 -12.75
N GLN A 98 0.04 5.41 -11.55
CA GLN A 98 1.07 5.98 -10.67
C GLN A 98 1.51 4.92 -9.68
N THR A 99 2.81 4.85 -9.45
CA THR A 99 3.44 3.90 -8.51
C THR A 99 4.29 4.68 -7.54
N ASP A 100 4.03 4.52 -6.26
CA ASP A 100 4.75 5.20 -5.18
C ASP A 100 5.19 4.20 -4.11
N PHE A 101 6.30 4.52 -3.41
CA PHE A 101 6.73 3.81 -2.21
C PHE A 101 6.45 4.65 -0.98
N GLU A 102 5.88 4.00 0.02
CA GLU A 102 5.67 4.57 1.34
C GLU A 102 6.43 3.75 2.38
N THR A 103 7.10 4.41 3.31
CA THR A 103 7.85 3.75 4.37
C THR A 103 7.32 4.16 5.74
N GLU A 104 7.26 3.20 6.66
CA GLU A 104 6.80 3.41 8.03
C GLU A 104 7.84 2.87 9.01
N PHE A 105 8.11 3.66 10.07
CA PHE A 105 8.92 3.24 11.20
C PHE A 105 8.03 3.11 12.42
N GLU A 106 8.00 1.93 13.02
CA GLU A 106 7.20 1.61 14.20
C GLU A 106 8.12 1.14 15.33
N ALA A 107 8.04 1.77 16.51
CA ALA A 107 8.76 1.30 17.69
C ALA A 107 8.15 -0.01 18.19
N CYS A 108 8.96 -1.08 18.26
CA CYS A 108 8.51 -2.42 18.68
C CYS A 108 9.01 -2.82 20.07
N GLY A 109 9.61 -1.91 20.81
CA GLY A 109 10.19 -2.17 22.13
C GLY A 109 11.18 -1.07 22.53
N ILE A 110 11.97 -1.35 23.57
CA ILE A 110 12.90 -0.37 24.13
C ILE A 110 14.03 -0.01 23.15
N ASN A 111 14.44 -0.97 22.30
CA ASN A 111 15.60 -0.85 21.42
C ASN A 111 15.34 -1.46 20.02
N GLN A 112 14.07 -1.65 19.65
CA GLN A 112 13.70 -2.24 18.38
C GLN A 112 12.81 -1.29 17.58
N THR A 113 13.12 -1.15 16.30
CA THR A 113 12.31 -0.39 15.35
C THR A 113 11.98 -1.28 14.17
N ARG A 114 10.69 -1.42 13.90
CA ARG A 114 10.21 -2.10 12.71
C ARG A 114 10.15 -1.08 11.57
N HIS A 115 10.80 -1.40 10.47
CA HIS A 115 10.73 -0.63 9.24
C HIS A 115 9.95 -1.41 8.21
N LYS A 116 8.90 -0.81 7.69
CA LYS A 116 8.01 -1.38 6.67
C LYS A 116 8.12 -0.56 5.40
N VAL A 117 8.12 -1.24 4.26
CA VAL A 117 8.10 -0.64 2.93
C VAL A 117 6.86 -1.09 2.21
N TYR A 118 6.02 -0.15 1.81
CA TYR A 118 4.80 -0.39 1.05
C TYR A 118 4.98 0.07 -0.39
N LEU A 119 4.41 -0.67 -1.32
CA LEU A 119 4.25 -0.28 -2.71
C LEU A 119 2.78 0.07 -2.95
N GLN A 120 2.52 1.29 -3.41
CA GLN A 120 1.20 1.80 -3.71
C GLN A 120 1.03 1.97 -5.22
N LEU A 121 -0.08 1.45 -5.75
CA LEU A 121 -0.55 1.71 -7.10
C LEU A 121 -1.78 2.57 -7.06
N SER A 122 -1.84 3.58 -7.92
CA SER A 122 -3.00 4.46 -8.10
C SER A 122 -3.31 4.62 -9.58
N ALA A 123 -4.59 4.52 -9.93
CA ALA A 123 -5.06 4.68 -11.30
C ALA A 123 -6.39 5.43 -11.34
N SER A 124 -6.57 6.26 -12.36
CA SER A 124 -7.85 6.87 -12.67
C SER A 124 -8.63 5.97 -13.62
N ILE A 125 -9.86 5.68 -13.28
CA ILE A 125 -10.78 4.91 -14.14
C ILE A 125 -12.03 5.73 -14.45
N ARG A 126 -12.54 5.56 -15.65
CA ARG A 126 -13.83 6.13 -16.09
C ARG A 126 -14.85 5.00 -16.16
N ILE A 127 -15.91 5.15 -15.40
CA ILE A 127 -17.07 4.25 -15.43
C ILE A 127 -18.06 4.85 -16.42
N VAL A 128 -18.36 4.11 -17.48
CA VAL A 128 -19.28 4.53 -18.53
C VAL A 128 -20.58 3.73 -18.41
N ILE A 129 -21.70 4.46 -18.29
CA ILE A 129 -23.05 3.92 -18.29
C ILE A 129 -23.82 4.60 -19.43
N PRO A 130 -24.94 4.04 -19.91
CA PRO A 130 -25.73 4.63 -21.01
C PRO A 130 -26.19 6.08 -20.75
N THR A 131 -26.36 6.45 -19.48
CA THR A 131 -26.85 7.78 -19.07
C THR A 131 -25.72 8.78 -18.77
N GLY A 132 -24.44 8.39 -18.84
CA GLY A 132 -23.30 9.26 -18.55
C GLY A 132 -22.00 8.54 -18.22
N ALA A 133 -21.01 9.30 -17.80
CA ALA A 133 -19.73 8.76 -17.37
C ALA A 133 -19.21 9.46 -16.12
N LYS A 134 -18.54 8.72 -15.23
CA LYS A 134 -17.91 9.28 -14.02
C LYS A 134 -16.47 8.76 -13.91
N THR A 135 -15.53 9.66 -13.70
CA THR A 135 -14.14 9.32 -13.41
C THR A 135 -13.97 9.19 -11.88
N THR A 136 -13.24 8.18 -11.45
CA THR A 136 -12.89 7.95 -10.04
C THR A 136 -11.48 7.38 -9.96
N ASN A 137 -10.80 7.61 -8.83
CA ASN A 137 -9.49 7.03 -8.56
C ASN A 137 -9.67 5.71 -7.80
N VAL A 138 -8.82 4.77 -8.13
CA VAL A 138 -8.66 3.51 -7.43
C VAL A 138 -7.22 3.35 -7.03
N SER A 139 -6.99 2.82 -5.82
CA SER A 139 -5.66 2.55 -5.31
C SER A 139 -5.60 1.18 -4.66
N ALA A 140 -4.41 0.64 -4.61
CA ALA A 140 -4.06 -0.56 -3.87
C ALA A 140 -2.68 -0.36 -3.27
N ASN A 141 -2.45 -0.84 -2.06
CA ASN A 141 -1.13 -0.88 -1.45
C ASN A 141 -0.83 -2.29 -0.95
N MET A 142 0.45 -2.61 -0.89
CA MET A 142 0.94 -3.90 -0.41
C MET A 142 2.26 -3.70 0.33
N LEU A 143 2.40 -4.37 1.47
CA LEU A 143 3.67 -4.47 2.18
C LEU A 143 4.61 -5.33 1.33
N VAL A 144 5.73 -4.76 0.89
CA VAL A 144 6.68 -5.42 0.00
C VAL A 144 7.93 -5.88 0.72
N ALA A 145 8.30 -5.19 1.81
CA ALA A 145 9.42 -5.58 2.65
C ALA A 145 9.23 -5.08 4.08
N GLU A 146 9.73 -5.87 5.05
CA GLU A 146 9.72 -5.52 6.47
C GLU A 146 11.03 -5.99 7.10
N SER A 147 11.58 -5.19 8.01
CA SER A 147 12.72 -5.58 8.83
C SER A 147 12.62 -5.01 10.23
N ILE A 148 13.19 -5.72 11.20
CA ILE A 148 13.31 -5.23 12.57
C ILE A 148 14.76 -4.84 12.82
N ILE A 149 14.97 -3.55 13.04
CA ILE A 149 16.25 -2.97 13.37
C ILE A 149 16.42 -3.00 14.89
N ILE A 150 17.46 -3.67 15.36
CA ILE A 150 17.74 -3.82 16.79
C ILE A 150 18.90 -2.88 17.16
N GLY A 151 18.61 -1.93 18.06
CA GLY A 151 19.61 -1.02 18.62
C GLY A 151 20.27 -1.58 19.91
N LYS A 152 21.15 -0.78 20.53
CA LYS A 152 21.69 -1.12 21.86
C LYS A 152 20.62 -0.93 22.93
N VAL A 153 20.55 -1.86 23.87
CA VAL A 153 19.79 -1.63 25.11
C VAL A 153 20.56 -0.59 25.93
N PRO A 154 19.92 0.52 26.34
CA PRO A 154 20.55 1.46 27.25
C PRO A 154 21.01 0.73 28.53
N GLU A 155 22.23 1.01 28.99
CA GLU A 155 22.79 0.40 30.22
C GLU A 155 21.97 0.74 31.46
N SER A 156 21.17 1.84 31.41
CA SER A 156 20.21 2.21 32.44
C SER A 156 18.90 2.69 31.79
N PHE A 157 17.84 1.95 31.99
CA PHE A 157 16.48 2.37 31.67
C PHE A 157 15.77 2.72 32.98
N VAL A 158 15.73 4.00 33.33
CA VAL A 158 14.92 4.51 34.45
C VAL A 158 13.54 4.84 33.92
N GLY A 159 12.62 3.90 34.01
CA GLY A 159 11.20 4.16 33.82
C GLY A 159 10.69 4.98 34.99
N TYR A 160 10.63 6.31 34.88
CA TYR A 160 9.89 7.12 35.85
C TYR A 160 8.39 6.86 35.66
N ASN A 161 7.87 5.90 36.44
CA ASN A 161 6.46 5.89 36.79
C ASN A 161 6.31 6.96 37.87
N LEU A 162 6.13 8.19 37.44
CA LEU A 162 5.69 9.26 38.32
C LEU A 162 4.25 8.95 38.74
N ASN A 163 4.09 8.22 39.84
CA ASN A 163 2.81 8.10 40.49
C ASN A 163 2.57 9.48 41.17
N PRO A 164 1.52 10.25 40.81
CA PRO A 164 1.30 11.58 41.38
C PRO A 164 1.14 11.58 42.91
N ASP A 165 0.88 10.42 43.52
CA ASP A 165 0.66 10.26 44.96
C ASP A 165 1.96 10.12 45.77
N GLU A 166 3.14 9.94 45.17
CA GLU A 166 4.43 9.84 45.86
C GLU A 166 5.16 11.19 46.02
N LEU A 167 4.62 12.28 45.46
CA LEU A 167 5.22 13.63 45.55
C LEU A 167 4.87 14.37 46.86
N ASN A 168 4.13 13.76 47.78
CA ASN A 168 3.66 14.39 49.02
C ASN A 168 4.37 13.91 50.29
N MET A 169 5.58 13.36 50.18
CA MET A 169 6.39 13.04 51.37
C MET A 169 7.65 13.89 51.42
N VAL A 170 7.48 15.18 51.76
CA VAL A 170 8.55 15.99 52.35
C VAL A 170 7.95 16.68 53.56
N PRO A 171 8.52 16.45 54.77
CA PRO A 171 8.07 17.07 56.03
C PRO A 171 8.30 18.56 56.07
#